data_c48bca777e571a35510dd40312b6aceb
#
_entry.id   c48bca777e571a35510dd40312b6aceb
#
_cell.length_a   1.000
_cell.length_b   1.000
_cell.length_c   1.000
_cell.angle_alpha   90.00
_cell.angle_beta   90.00
_cell.angle_gamma   90.00
#
_symmetry.space_group_name_H-M   'P 1'
#
loop_
_entity.id
_entity.type
_entity.pdbx_description
1 polymer ?
#
loop_
_entity_poly.entity_id
_entity_poly.type
_entity_poly.pdbx_seq_one_letter_code
_entity_poly.pdbx_strand_id
1 'polypeptide(L)'
;MAPRTCAACGRALGSNADCISCRDAAASTLAREAEDVTPSSVAGHAEAARRFVERPPWYARRMPGHFRTKLRLLWMVLRDFANGTYRRFPWKAVAAIVAAVIYVVSPFDLIPDFLFPLGLTDDVLVVALTFGLVKRELRDYCAWKGLSPAHFGL
;
A
#
# COMPACT_ATOMS: atom_id res chain seq x y z
N MET A 1 -12.53 27.97 17.82
CA MET A 1 -12.57 26.67 17.13
C MET A 1 -11.49 25.79 17.75
N ALA A 2 -11.86 24.66 18.33
CA ALA A 2 -10.88 23.74 18.86
C ALA A 2 -10.01 23.16 17.72
N PRO A 3 -8.69 23.02 17.90
CA PRO A 3 -7.83 22.43 16.88
C PRO A 3 -8.26 20.97 16.65
N ARG A 4 -8.42 20.58 15.40
CA ARG A 4 -8.68 19.18 15.04
C ARG A 4 -7.42 18.37 15.34
N THR A 5 -7.57 17.33 16.12
CA THR A 5 -6.48 16.42 16.49
C THR A 5 -6.55 15.11 15.71
N CYS A 6 -5.40 14.52 15.45
CA CYS A 6 -5.29 13.21 14.82
C CYS A 6 -5.83 12.12 15.76
N ALA A 7 -6.76 11.31 15.29
CA ALA A 7 -7.33 10.21 16.07
C ALA A 7 -6.30 9.13 16.45
N ALA A 8 -5.24 8.97 15.65
CA ALA A 8 -4.22 7.94 15.85
C ALA A 8 -3.11 8.37 16.85
N CYS A 9 -2.63 9.62 16.79
CA CYS A 9 -1.49 10.06 17.61
C CYS A 9 -1.77 11.27 18.51
N GLY A 10 -2.99 11.83 18.50
CA GLY A 10 -3.41 12.97 19.32
C GLY A 10 -2.82 14.33 18.92
N ARG A 11 -1.93 14.41 17.93
CA ARG A 11 -1.30 15.68 17.49
C ARG A 11 -2.25 16.53 16.65
N ALA A 12 -2.03 17.84 16.64
CA ALA A 12 -2.81 18.75 15.82
C ALA A 12 -2.67 18.43 14.32
N LEU A 13 -3.79 18.46 13.60
CA LEU A 13 -3.83 18.26 12.15
C LEU A 13 -3.43 19.55 11.43
N GLY A 14 -2.69 19.40 10.32
CA GLY A 14 -2.37 20.49 9.44
C GLY A 14 -3.59 21.00 8.65
N SER A 15 -3.37 21.99 7.79
CA SER A 15 -4.41 22.63 6.99
C SER A 15 -5.21 21.67 6.11
N ASN A 16 -4.59 20.56 5.66
CA ASN A 16 -5.18 19.56 4.77
C ASN A 16 -5.80 18.36 5.52
N ALA A 17 -6.00 18.47 6.83
CA ALA A 17 -6.47 17.39 7.71
C ALA A 17 -5.53 16.16 7.78
N ASP A 18 -4.32 16.25 7.24
CA ASP A 18 -3.32 15.18 7.27
C ASP A 18 -2.43 15.30 8.52
N CYS A 19 -2.18 14.18 9.16
CA CYS A 19 -1.24 14.10 10.26
C CYS A 19 0.17 13.87 9.72
N ILE A 20 1.00 14.90 9.72
CA ILE A 20 2.39 14.84 9.25
C ILE A 20 3.17 13.75 10.00
N SER A 21 3.02 13.67 11.34
CA SER A 21 3.74 12.67 12.13
C SER A 21 3.37 11.21 11.78
N CYS A 22 2.09 10.94 11.56
CA CYS A 22 1.67 9.59 11.14
C CYS A 22 2.15 9.27 9.72
N ARG A 23 2.10 10.26 8.82
CA ARG A 23 2.63 10.11 7.47
C ARG A 23 4.13 9.84 7.46
N ASP A 24 4.90 10.57 8.25
CA ASP A 24 6.35 10.40 8.31
C ASP A 24 6.72 9.05 8.95
N ALA A 25 5.98 8.60 9.97
CA ALA A 25 6.15 7.27 10.56
C ALA A 25 5.87 6.16 9.55
N ALA A 26 4.75 6.24 8.82
CA ALA A 26 4.42 5.27 7.78
C ALA A 26 5.45 5.29 6.62
N ALA A 27 5.91 6.47 6.21
CA ALA A 27 6.96 6.59 5.20
C ALA A 27 8.29 5.97 5.64
N SER A 28 8.67 6.13 6.92
CA SER A 28 9.90 5.52 7.46
C SER A 28 9.80 4.00 7.56
N THR A 29 8.63 3.46 7.87
CA THR A 29 8.38 2.01 7.87
C THR A 29 8.47 1.45 6.45
N LEU A 30 7.80 2.08 5.49
CA LEU A 30 7.90 1.69 4.07
C LEU A 30 9.34 1.74 3.56
N ALA A 31 10.12 2.75 3.96
CA ALA A 31 11.51 2.85 3.54
C ALA A 31 12.36 1.68 4.06
N ARG A 32 12.17 1.29 5.31
CA ARG A 32 12.87 0.12 5.90
C ARG A 32 12.51 -1.17 5.18
N GLU A 33 11.22 -1.45 5.01
CA GLU A 33 10.75 -2.64 4.29
C GLU A 33 11.25 -2.67 2.83
N ALA A 34 11.36 -1.49 2.20
CA ALA A 34 11.86 -1.37 0.84
C ALA A 34 13.36 -1.68 0.71
N GLU A 35 14.17 -1.43 1.76
CA GLU A 35 15.59 -1.76 1.78
C GLU A 35 15.85 -3.26 1.74
N ASP A 36 14.98 -4.05 2.35
CA ASP A 36 15.09 -5.51 2.41
C ASP A 36 14.56 -6.22 1.16
N VAL A 37 13.93 -5.48 0.23
CA VAL A 37 13.37 -6.06 -1.00
C VAL A 37 14.49 -6.35 -2.01
N THR A 38 14.56 -7.60 -2.44
CA THR A 38 15.47 -8.06 -3.49
C THR A 38 14.69 -8.47 -4.74
N PRO A 39 15.30 -8.44 -5.93
CA PRO A 39 14.65 -8.91 -7.16
C PRO A 39 14.12 -10.34 -7.07
N SER A 40 14.81 -11.21 -6.34
CA SER A 40 14.40 -12.60 -6.13
C SER A 40 13.19 -12.74 -5.21
N SER A 41 12.96 -11.79 -4.29
CA SER A 41 11.82 -11.83 -3.37
C SER A 41 10.51 -11.31 -3.97
N VAL A 42 10.57 -10.53 -5.07
CA VAL A 42 9.38 -9.91 -5.68
C VAL A 42 8.32 -10.93 -6.09
N ALA A 43 8.75 -12.08 -6.64
CA ALA A 43 7.81 -13.14 -7.06
C ALA A 43 7.06 -13.74 -5.86
N GLY A 44 7.73 -13.95 -4.74
CA GLY A 44 7.11 -14.43 -3.49
C GLY A 44 6.08 -13.44 -2.94
N HIS A 45 6.40 -12.16 -2.97
CA HIS A 45 5.48 -11.11 -2.51
C HIS A 45 4.30 -10.93 -3.46
N ALA A 46 4.49 -11.10 -4.76
CA ALA A 46 3.39 -11.11 -5.73
C ALA A 46 2.43 -12.28 -5.45
N GLU A 47 2.94 -13.44 -5.11
CA GLU A 47 2.11 -14.60 -4.75
C GLU A 47 1.37 -14.39 -3.42
N ALA A 48 1.99 -13.78 -2.42
CA ALA A 48 1.33 -13.41 -1.17
C ALA A 48 0.19 -12.41 -1.41
N ALA A 49 0.42 -11.40 -2.23
CA ALA A 49 -0.61 -10.44 -2.64
C ALA A 49 -1.76 -11.12 -3.39
N ARG A 50 -1.46 -12.09 -4.28
CA ARG A 50 -2.48 -12.87 -4.98
C ARG A 50 -3.39 -13.62 -4.01
N ARG A 51 -2.81 -14.35 -3.06
CA ARG A 51 -3.58 -15.10 -2.06
C ARG A 51 -4.48 -14.19 -1.24
N PHE A 52 -3.98 -13.02 -0.85
CA PHE A 52 -4.75 -12.04 -0.10
C PHE A 52 -5.94 -11.49 -0.92
N VAL A 53 -5.75 -11.24 -2.21
CA VAL A 53 -6.81 -10.73 -3.10
C VAL A 53 -7.86 -11.81 -3.41
N GLU A 54 -7.43 -13.05 -3.68
CA GLU A 54 -8.32 -14.16 -4.05
C GLU A 54 -9.05 -14.75 -2.84
N ARG A 55 -8.37 -14.85 -1.71
CA ARG A 55 -8.90 -15.41 -0.45
C ARG A 55 -8.67 -14.45 0.70
N PRO A 56 -9.40 -13.31 0.70
CA PRO A 56 -9.19 -12.29 1.73
C PRO A 56 -9.52 -12.86 3.11
N PRO A 57 -8.66 -12.61 4.12
CA PRO A 57 -8.94 -12.96 5.49
C PRO A 57 -10.20 -12.23 5.98
N TRP A 58 -10.80 -12.69 7.06
CA TRP A 58 -12.08 -12.18 7.57
C TRP A 58 -12.07 -10.66 7.79
N TYR A 59 -10.96 -10.09 8.24
CA TYR A 59 -10.80 -8.65 8.47
C TYR A 59 -10.76 -7.86 7.16
N ALA A 60 -10.16 -8.39 6.10
CA ALA A 60 -10.08 -7.73 4.80
C ALA A 60 -11.45 -7.61 4.11
N ARG A 61 -12.44 -8.41 4.52
CA ARG A 61 -13.82 -8.30 4.03
C ARG A 61 -14.50 -7.02 4.49
N ARG A 62 -14.03 -6.41 5.59
CA ARG A 62 -14.53 -5.14 6.12
C ARG A 62 -13.85 -3.91 5.48
N MET A 63 -12.78 -4.11 4.71
CA MET A 63 -12.10 -3.03 4.02
C MET A 63 -12.97 -2.42 2.92
N PRO A 64 -12.89 -1.09 2.71
CA PRO A 64 -13.62 -0.42 1.63
C PRO A 64 -13.29 -1.04 0.26
N GLY A 65 -14.29 -1.11 -0.64
CA GLY A 65 -14.12 -1.74 -1.95
C GLY A 65 -13.00 -1.12 -2.79
N HIS A 66 -12.81 0.20 -2.69
CA HIS A 66 -11.72 0.90 -3.37
C HIS A 66 -10.32 0.47 -2.91
N PHE A 67 -10.16 0.03 -1.64
CA PHE A 67 -8.91 -0.50 -1.14
C PHE A 67 -8.55 -1.83 -1.83
N ARG A 68 -9.52 -2.75 -1.94
CA ARG A 68 -9.33 -4.03 -2.63
C ARG A 68 -8.97 -3.84 -4.10
N THR A 69 -9.58 -2.86 -4.75
CA THR A 69 -9.28 -2.51 -6.14
C THR A 69 -7.83 -2.02 -6.30
N LYS A 70 -7.37 -1.17 -5.39
CA LYS A 70 -5.98 -0.70 -5.36
C LYS A 70 -5.00 -1.85 -5.11
N LEU A 71 -5.26 -2.70 -4.14
CA LEU A 71 -4.42 -3.85 -3.85
C LEU A 71 -4.33 -4.83 -5.03
N ARG A 72 -5.43 -5.02 -5.76
CA ARG A 72 -5.44 -5.81 -6.98
C ARG A 72 -4.53 -5.22 -8.07
N LEU A 73 -4.51 -3.89 -8.21
CA LEU A 73 -3.60 -3.24 -9.14
C LEU A 73 -2.15 -3.47 -8.75
N LEU A 74 -1.78 -3.29 -7.46
CA LEU A 74 -0.42 -3.53 -6.97
C LEU A 74 0.00 -4.98 -7.22
N TRP A 75 -0.87 -5.94 -6.96
CA TRP A 75 -0.61 -7.34 -7.28
C TRP A 75 -0.35 -7.57 -8.79
N MET A 76 -1.16 -6.99 -9.67
CA MET A 76 -0.98 -7.14 -11.12
C MET A 76 0.37 -6.58 -11.57
N VAL A 77 0.77 -5.43 -11.04
CA VAL A 77 2.08 -4.81 -11.31
C VAL A 77 3.22 -5.73 -10.88
N LEU A 78 3.20 -6.23 -9.63
CA LEU A 78 4.24 -7.11 -9.11
C LEU A 78 4.35 -8.42 -9.90
N ARG A 79 3.22 -9.00 -10.28
CA ARG A 79 3.18 -10.22 -11.10
C ARG A 79 3.80 -9.98 -12.48
N ASP A 80 3.41 -8.92 -13.16
CA ASP A 80 3.88 -8.65 -14.52
C ASP A 80 5.35 -8.23 -14.50
N PHE A 81 5.81 -7.57 -13.43
CA PHE A 81 7.23 -7.27 -13.21
C PHE A 81 8.03 -8.55 -12.93
N ALA A 82 7.57 -9.42 -12.03
CA ALA A 82 8.23 -10.68 -11.68
C ALA A 82 8.34 -11.62 -12.90
N ASN A 83 7.31 -11.67 -13.74
CA ASN A 83 7.30 -12.45 -14.97
C ASN A 83 8.11 -11.81 -16.11
N GLY A 84 8.67 -10.61 -15.91
CA GLY A 84 9.42 -9.88 -16.93
C GLY A 84 8.58 -9.28 -18.05
N THR A 85 7.23 -9.36 -17.96
CA THR A 85 6.29 -8.86 -18.98
C THR A 85 6.29 -7.33 -19.04
N TYR A 86 6.48 -6.67 -17.89
CA TYR A 86 6.57 -5.22 -17.78
C TYR A 86 7.76 -4.81 -16.93
N ARG A 87 8.84 -4.34 -17.56
CA ARG A 87 10.11 -3.96 -16.90
C ARG A 87 10.36 -2.45 -16.83
N ARG A 88 9.39 -1.63 -17.22
CA ARG A 88 9.54 -0.17 -17.23
C ARG A 88 9.42 0.47 -15.83
N PHE A 89 9.05 -0.30 -14.82
CA PHE A 89 8.98 0.18 -13.44
C PHE A 89 10.38 0.45 -12.89
N PRO A 90 10.66 1.64 -12.35
CA PRO A 90 11.91 1.89 -11.63
C PRO A 90 11.95 1.03 -10.37
N TRP A 91 13.13 0.50 -10.03
CA TRP A 91 13.30 -0.40 -8.89
C TRP A 91 12.75 0.17 -7.57
N LYS A 92 12.94 1.48 -7.32
CA LYS A 92 12.40 2.17 -6.14
C LYS A 92 10.87 2.08 -6.04
N ALA A 93 10.16 2.17 -7.16
CA ALA A 93 8.71 2.02 -7.18
C ALA A 93 8.28 0.57 -6.92
N VAL A 94 9.00 -0.41 -7.47
CA VAL A 94 8.76 -1.85 -7.17
C VAL A 94 8.97 -2.13 -5.69
N ALA A 95 10.08 -1.67 -5.12
CA ALA A 95 10.38 -1.84 -3.70
C ALA A 95 9.30 -1.22 -2.79
N ALA A 96 8.83 -0.01 -3.13
CA ALA A 96 7.74 0.63 -2.38
C ALA A 96 6.41 -0.16 -2.46
N ILE A 97 6.10 -0.72 -3.64
CA ILE A 97 4.90 -1.57 -3.80
C ILE A 97 5.04 -2.87 -2.99
N VAL A 98 6.20 -3.51 -3.03
CA VAL A 98 6.46 -4.73 -2.24
C VAL A 98 6.34 -4.45 -0.75
N ALA A 99 6.97 -3.36 -0.26
CA ALA A 99 6.88 -2.96 1.13
C ALA A 99 5.42 -2.74 1.58
N ALA A 100 4.61 -2.07 0.77
CA ALA A 100 3.18 -1.89 1.04
C ALA A 100 2.42 -3.22 1.08
N VAL A 101 2.75 -4.16 0.20
CA VAL A 101 2.13 -5.50 0.18
C VAL A 101 2.52 -6.30 1.42
N ILE A 102 3.81 -6.31 1.79
CA ILE A 102 4.29 -6.97 3.01
C ILE A 102 3.50 -6.46 4.22
N TYR A 103 3.39 -5.14 4.34
CA TYR A 103 2.68 -4.49 5.43
C TYR A 103 1.21 -4.92 5.51
N VAL A 104 0.50 -4.96 4.39
CA VAL A 104 -0.93 -5.35 4.33
C VAL A 104 -1.14 -6.85 4.59
N VAL A 105 -0.22 -7.69 4.10
CA VAL A 105 -0.35 -9.15 4.22
C VAL A 105 0.07 -9.66 5.59
N SER A 106 0.97 -8.95 6.28
CA SER A 106 1.51 -9.30 7.60
C SER A 106 1.11 -8.31 8.69
N PRO A 107 -0.19 -8.06 8.95
CA PRO A 107 -0.64 -7.04 9.88
C PRO A 107 -0.30 -7.37 11.35
N PHE A 108 0.13 -8.61 11.63
CA PHE A 108 0.31 -9.10 12.99
C PHE A 108 1.67 -8.78 13.63
N ASP A 109 2.67 -8.40 12.85
CA ASP A 109 4.02 -8.17 13.40
C ASP A 109 4.27 -6.74 13.90
N LEU A 110 3.41 -5.77 13.55
CA LEU A 110 3.70 -4.36 13.84
C LEU A 110 2.81 -3.73 14.92
N ILE A 111 1.63 -4.28 15.23
CA ILE A 111 0.69 -3.65 16.18
C ILE A 111 0.16 -4.68 17.18
N PRO A 112 0.32 -4.43 18.51
CA PRO A 112 -0.30 -5.27 19.54
C PRO A 112 -1.83 -5.34 19.38
N ASP A 113 -2.40 -6.53 19.56
CA ASP A 113 -3.82 -6.89 19.36
C ASP A 113 -4.87 -5.95 19.98
N PHE A 114 -4.51 -5.13 20.97
CA PHE A 114 -5.44 -4.23 21.65
C PHE A 114 -5.75 -2.94 20.85
N LEU A 115 -5.01 -2.64 19.78
CA LEU A 115 -5.22 -1.48 18.91
C LEU A 115 -6.03 -1.80 17.64
N PHE A 116 -6.74 -2.91 17.64
CA PHE A 116 -7.43 -3.48 16.49
C PHE A 116 -8.33 -2.52 15.67
N PRO A 117 -9.03 -1.51 16.22
CA PRO A 117 -9.76 -0.55 15.40
C PRO A 117 -8.86 0.44 14.67
N LEU A 118 -7.64 0.70 15.19
CA LEU A 118 -6.68 1.67 14.66
C LEU A 118 -5.80 1.06 13.56
N GLY A 119 -5.47 -0.24 13.65
CA GLY A 119 -4.60 -0.93 12.70
C GLY A 119 -5.15 -0.96 11.26
N LEU A 120 -6.46 -1.12 11.09
CA LEU A 120 -7.09 -1.07 9.76
C LEU A 120 -6.98 0.31 9.08
N THR A 121 -6.92 1.38 9.86
CA THR A 121 -6.77 2.74 9.34
C THR A 121 -5.35 2.98 8.82
N ASP A 122 -4.36 2.36 9.45
CA ASP A 122 -2.94 2.47 9.09
C ASP A 122 -2.64 1.72 7.78
N ASP A 123 -3.19 0.52 7.58
CA ASP A 123 -3.09 -0.25 6.34
C ASP A 123 -3.60 0.54 5.13
N VAL A 124 -4.73 1.24 5.28
CA VAL A 124 -5.28 2.11 4.24
C VAL A 124 -4.34 3.29 3.97
N LEU A 125 -3.74 3.86 5.01
CA LEU A 125 -2.79 4.97 4.88
C LEU A 125 -1.52 4.55 4.15
N VAL A 126 -0.94 3.40 4.47
CA VAL A 126 0.26 2.87 3.80
C VAL A 126 0.02 2.65 2.31
N VAL A 127 -1.10 2.01 1.95
CA VAL A 127 -1.47 1.83 0.54
C VAL A 127 -1.73 3.17 -0.14
N ALA A 128 -2.40 4.12 0.51
CA ALA A 128 -2.66 5.44 -0.05
C ALA A 128 -1.35 6.23 -0.29
N LEU A 129 -0.39 6.17 0.63
CA LEU A 129 0.94 6.78 0.48
C LEU A 129 1.71 6.15 -0.68
N THR A 130 1.73 4.81 -0.76
CA THR A 130 2.38 4.11 -1.87
C THR A 130 1.79 4.52 -3.21
N PHE A 131 0.44 4.58 -3.30
CA PHE A 131 -0.22 5.08 -4.50
C PHE A 131 0.16 6.52 -4.84
N GLY A 132 0.32 7.39 -3.86
CA GLY A 132 0.79 8.76 -4.04
C GLY A 132 2.21 8.81 -4.62
N LEU A 133 3.11 8.00 -4.08
CA LEU A 133 4.51 7.94 -4.47
C LEU A 133 4.71 7.37 -5.89
N VAL A 134 3.95 6.35 -6.26
CA VAL A 134 4.10 5.63 -7.55
C VAL A 134 2.96 5.91 -8.53
N LYS A 135 2.21 6.98 -8.32
CA LYS A 135 1.01 7.32 -9.11
C LYS A 135 1.27 7.43 -10.61
N ARG A 136 2.40 8.04 -10.97
CA ARG A 136 2.79 8.22 -12.37
C ARG A 136 3.06 6.86 -13.03
N GLU A 137 3.85 6.04 -12.39
CA GLU A 137 4.23 4.71 -12.86
C GLU A 137 3.01 3.78 -12.97
N LEU A 138 2.07 3.89 -12.02
CA LEU A 138 0.82 3.12 -12.08
C LEU A 138 -0.07 3.56 -13.25
N ARG A 139 -0.13 4.86 -13.57
CA ARG A 139 -0.85 5.35 -14.74
C ARG A 139 -0.22 4.84 -16.05
N ASP A 140 1.10 4.88 -16.16
CA ASP A 140 1.82 4.38 -17.32
C ASP A 140 1.60 2.86 -17.50
N TYR A 141 1.56 2.12 -16.38
CA TYR A 141 1.22 0.70 -16.39
C TYR A 141 -0.24 0.45 -16.83
N CYS A 142 -1.19 1.23 -16.31
CA CYS A 142 -2.59 1.12 -16.73
C CYS A 142 -2.75 1.37 -18.22
N ALA A 143 -2.10 2.43 -18.75
CA ALA A 143 -2.11 2.73 -20.18
C ALA A 143 -1.52 1.58 -21.02
N TRP A 144 -0.39 1.01 -20.59
CA TRP A 144 0.23 -0.13 -21.26
C TRP A 144 -0.69 -1.36 -21.28
N LYS A 145 -1.40 -1.60 -20.17
CA LYS A 145 -2.27 -2.78 -20.02
C LYS A 145 -3.70 -2.55 -20.56
N GLY A 146 -4.03 -1.36 -21.05
CA GLY A 146 -5.37 -1.02 -21.51
C GLY A 146 -6.41 -0.89 -20.40
N LEU A 147 -5.97 -0.53 -19.17
CA LEU A 147 -6.83 -0.34 -18.02
C LEU A 147 -7.15 1.14 -17.82
N SER A 148 -8.37 1.44 -17.37
CA SER A 148 -8.73 2.82 -17.00
C SER A 148 -8.11 3.20 -15.65
N PRO A 149 -7.23 4.22 -15.57
CA PRO A 149 -6.66 4.69 -14.30
C PRO A 149 -7.72 5.15 -13.31
N ALA A 150 -8.82 5.73 -13.80
CA ALA A 150 -9.93 6.21 -12.97
C ALA A 150 -10.59 5.10 -12.15
N HIS A 151 -10.60 3.86 -12.67
CA HIS A 151 -11.14 2.70 -11.94
C HIS A 151 -10.37 2.43 -10.64
N PHE A 152 -9.10 2.81 -10.58
CA PHE A 152 -8.21 2.62 -9.42
C PHE A 152 -8.02 3.88 -8.58
N GLY A 153 -8.69 4.99 -8.94
CA GLY A 153 -8.55 6.27 -8.25
C GLY A 153 -7.20 6.97 -8.51
N LEU A 154 -6.64 6.79 -9.72
CA LEU A 154 -5.37 7.37 -10.18
C LEU A 154 -5.55 8.66 -10.97
#